data_4cdcc187d7b945eca568b44fd0ee20a7
#
_entry.id   4cdcc187d7b945eca568b44fd0ee20a7
#
_cell.length_a   1.000
_cell.length_b   1.000
_cell.length_c   1.000
_cell.angle_alpha   90.00
_cell.angle_beta   90.00
_cell.angle_gamma   90.00
#
_symmetry.space_group_name_H-M   'P 1'
#
loop_
_entity.id
_entity.type
_entity.pdbx_description
1 polymer ?
#
loop_
_entity_poly.entity_id
_entity_poly.type
_entity_poly.pdbx_seq_one_letter_code
_entity_poly.pdbx_strand_id
1 'polypeptide(L)'
;MKTKESRFHIHDELTAPEGSLPILKGALSTGGQLSNFLGVLAGSPAVLRAYARFRSELRHGELPLKSQQRIALAVAQHQGSEYWLNTLQRSAREAGLGLDEIALAREFDSRDHAEMVLLRYAKALVTTPGAAPPMHLHEEAREAGWTDEQILETVAHVSLSLFSTLVTRSGDVPRDG
;
A
#
# COMPACT_ATOMS: atom_id res chain seq x y z
N MET A 1 -30.23 -3.71 -4.17
CA MET A 1 -29.04 -3.62 -3.31
C MET A 1 -28.74 -2.14 -3.11
N LYS A 2 -28.83 -1.61 -1.89
CA LYS A 2 -28.42 -0.22 -1.64
C LYS A 2 -26.92 -0.13 -1.88
N THR A 3 -26.48 0.69 -2.82
CA THR A 3 -25.08 1.08 -2.99
C THR A 3 -24.62 1.65 -1.65
N LYS A 4 -23.62 1.03 -1.03
CA LYS A 4 -23.11 1.48 0.24
C LYS A 4 -22.41 2.83 -0.01
N GLU A 5 -22.96 3.89 0.52
CA GLU A 5 -22.38 5.23 0.39
C GLU A 5 -21.16 5.34 1.29
N SER A 6 -20.10 5.97 0.78
CA SER A 6 -18.92 6.30 1.58
C SER A 6 -19.30 7.24 2.72
N ARG A 7 -18.67 7.04 3.91
CA ARG A 7 -18.83 7.95 5.06
C ARG A 7 -18.10 9.28 4.87
N PHE A 8 -17.06 9.29 4.03
CA PHE A 8 -16.39 10.51 3.60
C PHE A 8 -16.90 10.90 2.22
N HIS A 9 -16.98 12.20 1.97
CA HIS A 9 -17.27 12.67 0.63
C HIS A 9 -16.13 12.25 -0.33
N ILE A 10 -16.51 11.72 -1.49
CA ILE A 10 -15.56 11.38 -2.56
C ILE A 10 -15.51 12.60 -3.48
N HIS A 11 -14.43 13.34 -3.38
CA HIS A 11 -14.22 14.57 -4.15
C HIS A 11 -13.70 14.27 -5.56
N ASP A 12 -14.06 15.14 -6.46
CA ASP A 12 -13.49 15.27 -7.78
C ASP A 12 -12.79 16.64 -7.93
N GLU A 13 -12.36 17.00 -9.13
CA GLU A 13 -11.72 18.28 -9.41
C GLU A 13 -12.65 19.50 -9.27
N LEU A 14 -13.97 19.28 -9.24
CA LEU A 14 -14.99 20.35 -9.10
C LEU A 14 -15.36 20.58 -7.64
N THR A 15 -15.26 19.57 -6.80
CA THR A 15 -15.75 19.58 -5.42
C THR A 15 -14.61 19.61 -4.38
N ALA A 16 -13.38 19.30 -4.79
CA ALA A 16 -12.25 19.25 -3.88
C ALA A 16 -11.81 20.66 -3.43
N PRO A 17 -11.31 20.81 -2.19
CA PRO A 17 -10.64 22.02 -1.75
C PRO A 17 -9.53 22.43 -2.71
N GLU A 18 -9.35 23.73 -2.91
CA GLU A 18 -8.38 24.31 -3.84
C GLU A 18 -6.95 23.75 -3.65
N GLY A 19 -6.52 23.57 -2.40
CA GLY A 19 -5.21 23.03 -2.07
C GLY A 19 -4.97 21.59 -2.49
N SER A 20 -6.02 20.83 -2.89
CA SER A 20 -5.93 19.45 -3.40
C SER A 20 -5.85 19.40 -4.93
N LEU A 21 -6.28 20.45 -5.63
CA LEU A 21 -6.42 20.45 -7.08
C LEU A 21 -5.12 20.14 -7.85
N PRO A 22 -3.92 20.65 -7.46
CA PRO A 22 -2.70 20.35 -8.19
C PRO A 22 -2.40 18.84 -8.27
N ILE A 23 -2.64 18.11 -7.17
CA ILE A 23 -2.39 16.67 -7.12
C ILE A 23 -3.44 15.90 -7.92
N LEU A 24 -4.71 16.27 -7.80
CA LEU A 24 -5.79 15.65 -8.58
C LEU A 24 -5.59 15.82 -10.07
N LYS A 25 -5.26 17.03 -10.52
CA LYS A 25 -4.94 17.31 -11.93
C LYS A 25 -3.72 16.50 -12.40
N GLY A 26 -2.69 16.39 -11.58
CA GLY A 26 -1.54 15.54 -11.87
C GLY A 26 -1.92 14.06 -12.04
N ALA A 27 -2.77 13.53 -11.18
CA ALA A 27 -3.26 12.14 -11.28
C ALA A 27 -4.09 11.92 -12.56
N LEU A 28 -4.94 12.87 -12.94
CA LEU A 28 -5.77 12.80 -14.14
C LEU A 28 -4.96 12.99 -15.42
N SER A 29 -3.88 13.76 -15.40
CA SER A 29 -3.05 14.04 -16.59
C SER A 29 -2.36 12.79 -17.15
N THR A 30 -2.25 11.72 -16.36
CA THR A 30 -1.71 10.42 -16.79
C THR A 30 -2.74 9.53 -17.51
N GLY A 31 -3.94 10.06 -17.79
CA GLY A 31 -4.99 9.35 -18.54
C GLY A 31 -5.80 8.35 -17.71
N GLY A 32 -5.65 8.35 -16.40
CA GLY A 32 -6.41 7.50 -15.48
C GLY A 32 -7.71 8.16 -14.97
N GLN A 33 -8.59 7.35 -14.42
CA GLN A 33 -9.71 7.84 -13.61
C GLN A 33 -9.22 8.09 -12.18
N LEU A 34 -9.82 9.10 -11.53
CA LEU A 34 -9.56 9.35 -10.12
C LEU A 34 -10.17 8.24 -9.28
N SER A 35 -9.32 7.55 -8.51
CA SER A 35 -9.82 6.51 -7.61
C SER A 35 -10.66 7.11 -6.47
N ASN A 36 -11.65 6.36 -6.00
CA ASN A 36 -12.47 6.76 -4.86
C ASN A 36 -11.60 7.05 -3.61
N PHE A 37 -10.52 6.29 -3.43
CA PHE A 37 -9.56 6.54 -2.37
C PHE A 37 -8.91 7.92 -2.46
N LEU A 38 -8.41 8.32 -3.63
CA LEU A 38 -7.84 9.66 -3.82
C LEU A 38 -8.90 10.75 -3.68
N GLY A 39 -10.13 10.49 -4.15
CA GLY A 39 -11.25 11.39 -3.95
C GLY A 39 -11.56 11.64 -2.48
N VAL A 40 -11.48 10.62 -1.63
CA VAL A 40 -11.62 10.77 -0.17
C VAL A 40 -10.46 11.58 0.42
N LEU A 41 -9.20 11.26 0.06
CA LEU A 41 -8.04 12.01 0.55
C LEU A 41 -8.07 13.48 0.14
N ALA A 42 -8.67 13.78 -1.02
CA ALA A 42 -8.79 15.15 -1.54
C ALA A 42 -9.60 16.08 -0.63
N GLY A 43 -10.45 15.53 0.25
CA GLY A 43 -11.14 16.32 1.27
C GLY A 43 -10.21 17.00 2.28
N SER A 44 -8.95 16.54 2.37
CA SER A 44 -7.91 17.19 3.19
C SER A 44 -6.64 17.41 2.37
N PRO A 45 -6.37 18.66 1.94
CA PRO A 45 -5.15 18.95 1.19
C PRO A 45 -3.85 18.53 1.91
N ALA A 46 -3.83 18.58 3.24
CA ALA A 46 -2.68 18.16 4.03
C ALA A 46 -2.47 16.64 3.94
N VAL A 47 -3.53 15.86 4.10
CA VAL A 47 -3.49 14.39 4.03
C VAL A 47 -3.14 13.93 2.63
N LEU A 48 -3.76 14.53 1.60
CA LEU A 48 -3.48 14.19 0.21
C LEU A 48 -2.02 14.47 -0.17
N ARG A 49 -1.47 15.64 0.21
CA ARG A 49 -0.06 15.98 -0.05
C ARG A 49 0.89 15.04 0.68
N ALA A 50 0.63 14.76 1.95
CA ALA A 50 1.46 13.85 2.74
C ALA A 50 1.49 12.44 2.13
N TYR A 51 0.32 11.90 1.77
CA TYR A 51 0.21 10.59 1.13
C TYR A 51 0.92 10.57 -0.23
N ALA A 52 0.63 11.54 -1.09
CA ALA A 52 1.20 11.60 -2.43
C ALA A 52 2.74 11.68 -2.39
N ARG A 53 3.28 12.51 -1.48
CA ARG A 53 4.73 12.63 -1.30
C ARG A 53 5.34 11.35 -0.72
N PHE A 54 4.76 10.79 0.33
CA PHE A 54 5.25 9.56 0.95
C PHE A 54 5.29 8.41 -0.07
N ARG A 55 4.20 8.23 -0.81
CA ARG A 55 4.12 7.20 -1.87
C ARG A 55 5.14 7.44 -2.98
N SER A 56 5.32 8.68 -3.40
CA SER A 56 6.26 9.04 -4.47
C SER A 56 7.70 8.77 -4.07
N GLU A 57 8.10 9.19 -2.87
CA GLU A 57 9.47 8.94 -2.37
C GLU A 57 9.75 7.45 -2.26
N LEU A 58 8.86 6.67 -1.64
CA LEU A 58 9.05 5.22 -1.50
C LEU A 58 9.09 4.47 -2.83
N ARG A 59 8.37 4.96 -3.84
CA ARG A 59 8.41 4.33 -5.18
C ARG A 59 9.78 4.43 -5.83
N HIS A 60 10.57 5.46 -5.49
CA HIS A 60 11.90 5.71 -6.02
C HIS A 60 13.02 5.29 -5.06
N GLY A 61 12.67 4.60 -3.96
CA GLY A 61 13.63 4.07 -3.02
C GLY A 61 14.39 2.85 -3.54
N GLU A 62 15.17 2.24 -2.65
CA GLU A 62 16.05 1.10 -2.97
C GLU A 62 15.32 -0.25 -2.94
N LEU A 63 14.11 -0.33 -2.35
CA LEU A 63 13.34 -1.56 -2.30
C LEU A 63 12.79 -1.91 -3.69
N PRO A 64 13.09 -3.10 -4.25
CA PRO A 64 12.61 -3.48 -5.57
C PRO A 64 11.09 -3.41 -5.71
N LEU A 65 10.60 -2.99 -6.87
CA LEU A 65 9.16 -2.84 -7.12
C LEU A 65 8.37 -4.13 -6.83
N LYS A 66 8.92 -5.29 -7.16
CA LYS A 66 8.27 -6.58 -6.86
C LYS A 66 8.13 -6.82 -5.36
N SER A 67 9.14 -6.43 -4.57
CA SER A 67 9.10 -6.52 -3.10
C SER A 67 8.06 -5.56 -2.52
N GLN A 68 7.99 -4.32 -3.03
CA GLN A 68 6.95 -3.36 -2.66
C GLN A 68 5.55 -3.93 -2.90
N GLN A 69 5.33 -4.58 -4.05
CA GLN A 69 4.04 -5.19 -4.39
C GLN A 69 3.69 -6.38 -3.48
N ARG A 70 4.67 -7.23 -3.14
CA ARG A 70 4.47 -8.34 -2.20
C ARG A 70 4.05 -7.85 -0.82
N ILE A 71 4.73 -6.83 -0.29
CA ILE A 71 4.42 -6.24 1.02
C ILE A 71 3.01 -5.65 1.02
N ALA A 72 2.65 -4.89 -0.02
CA ALA A 72 1.33 -4.29 -0.11
C ALA A 72 0.21 -5.34 -0.16
N LEU A 73 0.38 -6.41 -0.96
CA LEU A 73 -0.55 -7.55 -1.03
C LEU A 73 -0.72 -8.24 0.32
N ALA A 74 0.41 -8.53 1.01
CA ALA A 74 0.41 -9.19 2.30
C ALA A 74 -0.34 -8.38 3.36
N VAL A 75 -0.07 -7.10 3.45
CA VAL A 75 -0.75 -6.19 4.39
C VAL A 75 -2.23 -6.06 4.06
N ALA A 76 -2.59 -5.88 2.79
CA ALA A 76 -3.99 -5.78 2.36
C ALA A 76 -4.79 -7.04 2.69
N GLN A 77 -4.20 -8.22 2.47
CA GLN A 77 -4.79 -9.52 2.83
C GLN A 77 -4.96 -9.66 4.33
N HIS A 78 -3.92 -9.36 5.09
CA HIS A 78 -3.96 -9.44 6.55
C HIS A 78 -5.01 -8.50 7.16
N GLN A 79 -5.21 -7.33 6.56
CA GLN A 79 -6.22 -6.36 6.97
C GLN A 79 -7.63 -6.67 6.43
N GLY A 80 -7.78 -7.69 5.60
CA GLY A 80 -9.05 -8.04 4.97
C GLY A 80 -9.57 -6.96 4.01
N SER A 81 -8.68 -6.21 3.35
CA SER A 81 -9.04 -5.10 2.47
C SER A 81 -9.31 -5.56 1.06
N GLU A 82 -10.57 -5.92 0.76
CA GLU A 82 -10.97 -6.26 -0.61
C GLU A 82 -10.77 -5.10 -1.60
N TYR A 83 -10.91 -3.85 -1.14
CA TYR A 83 -10.63 -2.67 -1.96
C TYR A 83 -9.23 -2.72 -2.56
N TRP A 84 -8.23 -2.92 -1.70
CA TRP A 84 -6.84 -2.92 -2.13
C TRP A 84 -6.40 -4.19 -2.83
N LEU A 85 -6.91 -5.36 -2.44
CA LEU A 85 -6.51 -6.63 -3.05
C LEU A 85 -6.75 -6.64 -4.57
N ASN A 86 -7.88 -6.14 -5.04
CA ASN A 86 -8.19 -6.12 -6.48
C ASN A 86 -7.22 -5.22 -7.26
N THR A 87 -6.96 -4.02 -6.73
CA THR A 87 -6.02 -3.06 -7.35
C THR A 87 -4.59 -3.58 -7.33
N LEU A 88 -4.15 -4.10 -6.18
CA LEU A 88 -2.79 -4.58 -5.98
C LEU A 88 -2.48 -5.86 -6.78
N GLN A 89 -3.44 -6.76 -6.97
CA GLN A 89 -3.23 -7.93 -7.84
C GLN A 89 -2.92 -7.51 -9.28
N ARG A 90 -3.58 -6.48 -9.80
CA ARG A 90 -3.31 -5.94 -11.13
C ARG A 90 -1.90 -5.34 -11.17
N SER A 91 -1.59 -4.44 -10.25
CA SER A 91 -0.26 -3.79 -10.16
C SER A 91 0.89 -4.79 -9.99
N ALA A 92 0.67 -5.84 -9.20
CA ALA A 92 1.65 -6.90 -9.00
C ALA A 92 1.93 -7.69 -10.29
N ARG A 93 0.89 -7.99 -11.09
CA ARG A 93 1.04 -8.62 -12.39
C ARG A 93 1.78 -7.71 -13.38
N GLU A 94 1.45 -6.44 -13.42
CA GLU A 94 2.15 -5.42 -14.22
C GLU A 94 3.63 -5.29 -13.83
N ALA A 95 3.94 -5.45 -12.54
CA ALA A 95 5.32 -5.51 -12.04
C ALA A 95 6.03 -6.84 -12.38
N GLY A 96 5.33 -7.82 -12.98
CA GLY A 96 5.89 -9.10 -13.41
C GLY A 96 5.88 -10.19 -12.33
N LEU A 97 4.98 -10.12 -11.35
CA LEU A 97 4.73 -11.23 -10.43
C LEU A 97 3.76 -12.24 -11.04
N GLY A 98 4.15 -13.52 -11.00
CA GLY A 98 3.27 -14.63 -11.38
C GLY A 98 2.12 -14.84 -10.38
N LEU A 99 1.06 -15.52 -10.81
CA LEU A 99 -0.10 -15.78 -9.97
C LEU A 99 0.25 -16.54 -8.68
N ASP A 100 1.18 -17.49 -8.78
CA ASP A 100 1.64 -18.27 -7.63
C ASP A 100 2.35 -17.38 -6.59
N GLU A 101 3.21 -16.47 -7.06
CA GLU A 101 3.89 -15.51 -6.18
C GLU A 101 2.92 -14.51 -5.55
N ILE A 102 1.89 -14.08 -6.29
CA ILE A 102 0.83 -13.23 -5.74
C ILE A 102 0.07 -13.96 -4.64
N ALA A 103 -0.24 -15.24 -4.84
CA ALA A 103 -0.92 -16.06 -3.82
C ALA A 103 -0.07 -16.23 -2.56
N LEU A 104 1.23 -16.54 -2.72
CA LEU A 104 2.17 -16.66 -1.60
C LEU A 104 2.35 -15.34 -0.86
N ALA A 105 2.53 -14.24 -1.58
CA ALA A 105 2.72 -12.93 -0.98
C ALA A 105 1.55 -12.52 -0.09
N ARG A 106 0.33 -12.88 -0.44
CA ARG A 106 -0.86 -12.63 0.40
C ARG A 106 -0.79 -13.32 1.77
N GLU A 107 0.00 -14.39 1.87
CA GLU A 107 0.24 -15.14 3.12
C GLU A 107 1.58 -14.79 3.78
N PHE A 108 2.22 -13.69 3.37
CA PHE A 108 3.57 -13.29 3.79
C PHE A 108 4.63 -14.35 3.43
N ASP A 109 4.53 -14.94 2.25
CA ASP A 109 5.44 -15.97 1.77
C ASP A 109 5.90 -15.71 0.32
N SER A 110 6.96 -16.38 -0.11
CA SER A 110 7.52 -16.33 -1.47
C SER A 110 8.34 -17.59 -1.73
N ARG A 111 8.47 -17.96 -3.03
CA ARG A 111 9.43 -18.99 -3.45
C ARG A 111 10.88 -18.51 -3.40
N ASP A 112 11.08 -17.21 -3.49
CA ASP A 112 12.38 -16.59 -3.31
C ASP A 112 12.68 -16.47 -1.80
N HIS A 113 13.82 -17.05 -1.37
CA HIS A 113 14.18 -17.09 0.04
C HIS A 113 14.38 -15.70 0.66
N ALA A 114 15.03 -14.80 -0.06
CA ALA A 114 15.26 -13.44 0.44
C ALA A 114 13.94 -12.68 0.62
N GLU A 115 13.03 -12.80 -0.36
CA GLU A 115 11.70 -12.20 -0.28
C GLU A 115 10.86 -12.80 0.86
N MET A 116 10.91 -14.13 1.04
CA MET A 116 10.21 -14.81 2.13
C MET A 116 10.67 -14.28 3.50
N VAL A 117 11.98 -14.09 3.69
CA VAL A 117 12.53 -13.57 4.94
C VAL A 117 12.09 -12.13 5.18
N LEU A 118 12.09 -11.29 4.15
CA LEU A 118 11.60 -9.91 4.25
C LEU A 118 10.10 -9.86 4.58
N LEU A 119 9.31 -10.74 3.99
CA LEU A 119 7.87 -10.84 4.26
C LEU A 119 7.58 -11.33 5.69
N ARG A 120 8.41 -12.21 6.24
CA ARG A 120 8.33 -12.60 7.67
C ARG A 120 8.58 -11.41 8.60
N TYR A 121 9.57 -10.57 8.27
CA TYR A 121 9.80 -9.33 9.00
C TYR A 121 8.59 -8.39 8.90
N ALA A 122 8.06 -8.18 7.70
CA ALA A 122 6.84 -7.39 7.49
C ALA A 122 5.63 -7.94 8.25
N LYS A 123 5.48 -9.28 8.31
CA LYS A 123 4.43 -9.94 9.10
C LYS A 123 4.53 -9.59 10.58
N ALA A 124 5.74 -9.63 11.14
CA ALA A 124 5.96 -9.30 12.55
C ALA A 124 5.57 -7.85 12.88
N LEU A 125 5.78 -6.91 11.96
CA LEU A 125 5.35 -5.51 12.12
C LEU A 125 3.83 -5.35 12.29
N VAL A 126 3.04 -6.19 11.62
CA VAL A 126 1.56 -6.07 11.64
C VAL A 126 0.88 -7.02 12.62
N THR A 127 1.54 -8.09 13.03
CA THR A 127 0.95 -9.10 13.94
C THR A 127 1.33 -8.92 15.41
N THR A 128 2.33 -8.06 15.70
CA THR A 128 2.83 -7.81 17.07
C THR A 128 2.66 -6.33 17.45
N PRO A 129 1.43 -5.85 17.60
CA PRO A 129 1.20 -4.46 17.91
C PRO A 129 1.81 -4.09 19.29
N GLY A 130 2.50 -2.94 19.32
CA GLY A 130 3.10 -2.42 20.56
C GLY A 130 4.44 -3.05 20.95
N ALA A 131 4.98 -3.97 20.15
CA ALA A 131 6.31 -4.54 20.37
C ALA A 131 7.17 -4.41 19.13
N ALA A 132 8.49 -4.33 19.31
CA ALA A 132 9.44 -4.43 18.21
C ALA A 132 9.40 -5.86 17.62
N PRO A 133 9.59 -6.01 16.30
CA PRO A 133 9.82 -7.33 15.72
C PRO A 133 10.99 -8.03 16.43
N PRO A 134 10.95 -9.36 16.58
CA PRO A 134 12.06 -10.11 17.15
C PRO A 134 13.39 -9.80 16.41
N MET A 135 14.47 -9.62 17.17
CA MET A 135 15.79 -9.22 16.62
C MET A 135 16.28 -10.17 15.54
N HIS A 136 16.08 -11.48 15.72
CA HIS A 136 16.51 -12.49 14.75
C HIS A 136 15.90 -12.29 13.36
N LEU A 137 14.67 -11.76 13.23
CA LEU A 137 14.07 -11.50 11.92
C LEU A 137 14.79 -10.37 11.17
N HIS A 138 15.30 -9.38 11.90
CA HIS A 138 16.12 -8.31 11.32
C HIS A 138 17.48 -8.86 10.87
N GLU A 139 18.10 -9.71 11.70
CA GLU A 139 19.37 -10.36 11.38
C GLU A 139 19.22 -11.29 10.17
N GLU A 140 18.20 -12.14 10.14
CA GLU A 140 17.88 -13.00 8.99
C GLU A 140 17.69 -12.19 7.70
N ALA A 141 17.03 -11.03 7.76
CA ALA A 141 16.86 -10.16 6.60
C ALA A 141 18.20 -9.66 6.06
N ARG A 142 19.12 -9.24 6.95
CA ARG A 142 20.49 -8.84 6.56
C ARG A 142 21.28 -10.01 5.97
N GLU A 143 21.20 -11.18 6.58
CA GLU A 143 21.87 -12.39 6.09
C GLU A 143 21.36 -12.82 4.71
N ALA A 144 20.07 -12.59 4.44
CA ALA A 144 19.44 -12.81 3.15
C ALA A 144 19.84 -11.76 2.09
N GLY A 145 20.60 -10.74 2.46
CA GLY A 145 21.16 -9.72 1.56
C GLY A 145 20.41 -8.38 1.54
N TRP A 146 19.39 -8.19 2.38
CA TRP A 146 18.69 -6.91 2.48
C TRP A 146 19.54 -5.88 3.25
N THR A 147 19.65 -4.68 2.71
CA THR A 147 20.32 -3.56 3.38
C THR A 147 19.43 -2.98 4.48
N ASP A 148 20.04 -2.26 5.42
CA ASP A 148 19.27 -1.54 6.45
C ASP A 148 18.32 -0.52 5.85
N GLU A 149 18.70 0.10 4.73
CA GLU A 149 17.86 1.02 3.98
C GLU A 149 16.60 0.30 3.45
N GLN A 150 16.75 -0.85 2.81
CA GLN A 150 15.63 -1.64 2.29
C GLN A 150 14.73 -2.18 3.40
N ILE A 151 15.31 -2.57 4.55
CA ILE A 151 14.54 -3.00 5.73
C ILE A 151 13.74 -1.82 6.30
N LEU A 152 14.32 -0.63 6.37
CA LEU A 152 13.63 0.59 6.80
C LEU A 152 12.51 0.98 5.83
N GLU A 153 12.75 0.88 4.53
CA GLU A 153 11.73 1.09 3.50
C GLU A 153 10.59 0.07 3.61
N THR A 154 10.90 -1.17 4.01
CA THR A 154 9.85 -2.18 4.30
C THR A 154 8.90 -1.69 5.40
N VAL A 155 9.43 -1.12 6.49
CA VAL A 155 8.60 -0.52 7.55
C VAL A 155 7.73 0.61 6.99
N ALA A 156 8.29 1.44 6.14
CA ALA A 156 7.59 2.55 5.51
C ALA A 156 6.48 2.05 4.55
N HIS A 157 6.74 1.03 3.74
CA HIS A 157 5.73 0.42 2.86
C HIS A 157 4.60 -0.26 3.64
N VAL A 158 4.91 -0.95 4.73
CA VAL A 158 3.88 -1.49 5.65
C VAL A 158 3.02 -0.35 6.20
N SER A 159 3.63 0.74 6.66
CA SER A 159 2.92 1.89 7.21
C SER A 159 2.01 2.57 6.18
N LEU A 160 2.48 2.74 4.94
CA LEU A 160 1.69 3.29 3.83
C LEU A 160 0.48 2.41 3.51
N SER A 161 0.68 1.08 3.50
CA SER A 161 -0.39 0.11 3.24
C SER A 161 -1.43 0.10 4.37
N LEU A 162 -0.99 0.18 5.63
CA LEU A 162 -1.88 0.28 6.79
C LEU A 162 -2.69 1.59 6.75
N PHE A 163 -2.05 2.72 6.46
CA PHE A 163 -2.73 4.00 6.31
C PHE A 163 -3.83 3.91 5.24
N SER A 164 -3.49 3.40 4.05
CA SER A 164 -4.42 3.26 2.93
C SER A 164 -5.62 2.38 3.30
N THR A 165 -5.37 1.27 3.99
CA THR A 165 -6.42 0.36 4.45
C THR A 165 -7.30 0.99 5.53
N LEU A 166 -6.71 1.73 6.47
CA LEU A 166 -7.46 2.43 7.51
C LEU A 166 -8.41 3.47 6.92
N VAL A 167 -7.97 4.25 5.92
CA VAL A 167 -8.81 5.25 5.25
C VAL A 167 -9.99 4.57 4.54
N THR A 168 -9.72 3.55 3.71
CA THR A 168 -10.79 2.88 2.95
C THR A 168 -11.80 2.18 3.85
N ARG A 169 -11.33 1.57 4.94
CA ARG A 169 -12.17 0.87 5.90
C ARG A 169 -12.98 1.84 6.77
N SER A 170 -12.35 2.88 7.33
CA SER A 170 -13.05 3.87 8.17
C SER A 170 -14.10 4.66 7.40
N GLY A 171 -13.84 4.91 6.12
CA GLY A 171 -14.73 5.61 5.21
C GLY A 171 -15.79 4.73 4.55
N ASP A 172 -15.74 3.41 4.71
CA ASP A 172 -16.55 2.48 3.88
C ASP A 172 -16.42 2.81 2.38
N VAL A 173 -15.21 3.14 1.93
CA VAL A 173 -14.97 3.62 0.57
C VAL A 173 -15.31 2.52 -0.44
N PRO A 174 -16.23 2.77 -1.40
CA PRO A 174 -16.59 1.79 -2.41
C PRO A 174 -15.41 1.52 -3.36
N ARG A 175 -15.36 0.31 -3.92
CA ARG A 175 -14.36 -0.05 -4.94
C ARG A 175 -14.53 0.83 -6.17
N ASP A 176 -13.43 1.08 -6.83
CA ASP A 176 -13.44 1.72 -8.14
C ASP A 176 -14.13 0.78 -9.13
N GLY A 177 -14.94 1.34 -10.01
CA GLY A 177 -15.70 0.62 -11.03
C GLY A 177 -14.83 0.08 -12.17
#